data_466f5dc48916c6693a56bd80d7227497
#
_entry.id   466f5dc48916c6693a56bd80d7227497
#
_cell.length_a   1.000
_cell.length_b   1.000
_cell.length_c   1.000
_cell.angle_alpha   90.00
_cell.angle_beta   90.00
_cell.angle_gamma   90.00
#
_symmetry.space_group_name_H-M   'P 1'
#
loop_
_entity.id
_entity.type
_entity.pdbx_description
1 polymer ?
#
loop_
_entity_poly.entity_id
_entity_poly.type
_entity_poly.pdbx_seq_one_letter_code
_entity_poly.pdbx_strand_id
1 'polypeptide(L)'
;IISEVIQKNRKSEEFLIELEETKDTTFCEKKFTGYTCARITANIFKQWNISPNIIIPIAFTENIESCPNEFKTKAQILEIIKILCDIRYPLSDNNIHKALEKVSLYGFDIEHFVNSIDVIKEVINQNS
;
A
#
# COMPACT_ATOMS: atom_id res chain seq x y z
N ILE A 1 -3.03 14.02 6.35
CA ILE A 1 -1.99 14.22 7.37
C ILE A 1 -0.59 14.27 6.73
N ILE A 2 -0.24 13.30 5.91
CA ILE A 2 1.07 13.30 5.21
C ILE A 2 1.20 14.54 4.32
N SER A 3 0.18 14.87 3.54
CA SER A 3 0.18 16.06 2.69
C SER A 3 0.37 17.35 3.48
N GLU A 4 -0.27 17.45 4.64
CA GLU A 4 -0.13 18.62 5.50
C GLU A 4 1.29 18.78 6.05
N VAL A 5 1.92 17.66 6.45
CA VAL A 5 3.31 17.67 6.93
C VAL A 5 4.26 18.12 5.81
N ILE A 6 4.08 17.62 4.61
CA ILE A 6 4.93 17.97 3.45
C ILE A 6 4.77 19.45 3.12
N GLN A 7 3.54 19.97 3.10
CA GLN A 7 3.28 21.38 2.84
C GLN A 7 3.88 22.28 3.93
N LYS A 8 3.70 21.91 5.19
CA LYS A 8 4.23 22.64 6.34
C LYS A 8 5.76 22.74 6.28
N ASN A 9 6.42 21.72 5.77
CA ASN A 9 7.87 21.68 5.60
C ASN A 9 8.33 22.33 4.29
N ARG A 10 7.40 22.85 3.48
CA ARG A 10 7.69 23.48 2.18
C ARG A 10 8.38 22.56 1.20
N LYS A 11 8.01 21.28 1.22
CA LYS A 11 8.61 20.23 0.38
C LYS A 11 7.64 19.61 -0.62
N SER A 12 6.47 20.24 -0.83
CA SER A 12 5.44 19.70 -1.73
C SER A 12 5.95 19.46 -3.15
N GLU A 13 6.68 20.42 -3.70
CA GLU A 13 7.22 20.32 -5.06
C GLU A 13 8.25 19.20 -5.17
N GLU A 14 9.18 19.14 -4.21
CA GLU A 14 10.21 18.10 -4.17
C GLU A 14 9.58 16.72 -4.03
N PHE A 15 8.56 16.59 -3.18
CA PHE A 15 7.82 15.34 -3.00
C PHE A 15 7.19 14.88 -4.31
N LEU A 16 6.52 15.77 -5.04
CA LEU A 16 5.86 15.43 -6.30
C LEU A 16 6.86 15.00 -7.38
N ILE A 17 8.01 15.67 -7.46
CA ILE A 17 9.07 15.30 -8.39
C ILE A 17 9.60 13.90 -8.08
N GLU A 18 9.92 13.63 -6.82
CA GLU A 18 10.42 12.34 -6.38
C GLU A 18 9.38 11.23 -6.61
N LEU A 19 8.12 11.51 -6.35
CA LEU A 19 7.02 10.57 -6.58
C LEU A 19 6.90 10.23 -8.07
N GLU A 20 7.02 11.21 -8.95
CA GLU A 20 6.95 10.99 -10.39
C GLU A 20 8.12 10.14 -10.89
N GLU A 21 9.31 10.34 -10.34
CA GLU A 21 10.50 9.58 -10.71
C GLU A 21 10.47 8.14 -10.20
N THR A 22 10.13 7.96 -8.92
CA THR A 22 10.17 6.63 -8.28
C THR A 22 8.88 5.85 -8.43
N LYS A 23 7.75 6.55 -8.51
CA LYS A 23 6.40 5.97 -8.49
C LYS A 23 6.15 5.09 -7.26
N ASP A 24 6.84 5.38 -6.16
CA ASP A 24 6.71 4.68 -4.89
C ASP A 24 6.27 5.66 -3.81
N THR A 25 4.96 5.68 -3.55
CA THR A 25 4.34 6.59 -2.59
C THR A 25 4.88 6.38 -1.18
N THR A 26 5.01 5.13 -0.74
CA THR A 26 5.51 4.81 0.60
C THR A 26 6.94 5.29 0.80
N PHE A 27 7.82 5.06 -0.18
CA PHE A 27 9.20 5.53 -0.13
C PHE A 27 9.26 7.04 -0.01
N CYS A 28 8.49 7.76 -0.83
CA CYS A 28 8.46 9.22 -0.82
C CYS A 28 7.90 9.77 0.49
N GLU A 29 6.82 9.18 1.01
CA GLU A 29 6.24 9.59 2.31
C GLU A 29 7.27 9.48 3.42
N LYS A 30 7.97 8.33 3.51
CA LYS A 30 8.97 8.09 4.54
C LYS A 30 10.16 9.04 4.39
N LYS A 31 10.62 9.29 3.16
CA LYS A 31 11.75 10.19 2.88
C LYS A 31 11.47 11.62 3.33
N PHE A 32 10.26 12.13 3.08
CA PHE A 32 9.93 13.54 3.34
C PHE A 32 9.28 13.81 4.69
N THR A 33 8.74 12.80 5.37
CA THR A 33 8.05 12.98 6.66
C THR A 33 8.64 12.14 7.78
N GLY A 34 9.40 11.09 7.47
CA GLY A 34 9.89 10.12 8.44
C GLY A 34 8.86 9.08 8.85
N TYR A 35 7.61 9.17 8.35
CA TYR A 35 6.53 8.25 8.67
C TYR A 35 5.88 7.70 7.42
N THR A 36 5.32 6.48 7.52
CA THR A 36 4.51 5.92 6.45
C THR A 36 3.03 6.15 6.75
N CYS A 37 2.21 6.17 5.70
CA CYS A 37 0.76 6.29 5.82
C CYS A 37 0.17 5.14 6.66
N ALA A 38 0.69 3.94 6.50
CA ALA A 38 0.23 2.78 7.27
C ALA A 38 0.43 2.96 8.78
N ARG A 39 1.57 3.50 9.20
CA ARG A 39 1.85 3.75 10.61
C ARG A 39 0.96 4.83 11.19
N ILE A 40 0.74 5.90 10.44
CA ILE A 40 -0.16 6.98 10.87
C ILE A 40 -1.59 6.45 10.98
N THR A 41 -2.06 5.69 10.00
CA THR A 41 -3.40 5.09 10.01
C THR A 41 -3.59 4.17 11.21
N ALA A 42 -2.61 3.30 11.48
CA ALA A 42 -2.65 2.39 12.63
C ALA A 42 -2.75 3.16 13.95
N ASN A 43 -1.99 4.25 14.10
CA ASN A 43 -2.03 5.08 15.30
C ASN A 43 -3.38 5.76 15.49
N ILE A 44 -3.99 6.27 14.41
CA ILE A 44 -5.32 6.87 14.45
C ILE A 44 -6.35 5.82 14.90
N PHE A 45 -6.33 4.63 14.31
CA PHE A 45 -7.24 3.55 14.65
C PHE A 45 -7.07 3.09 16.10
N LYS A 46 -5.83 3.07 16.59
CA LYS A 46 -5.56 2.73 17.99
C LYS A 46 -6.21 3.73 18.94
N GLN A 47 -6.13 5.02 18.62
CA GLN A 47 -6.77 6.06 19.43
C GLN A 47 -8.30 5.95 19.44
N TRP A 48 -8.87 5.42 18.36
CA TRP A 48 -10.32 5.19 18.24
C TRP A 48 -10.77 3.84 18.81
N ASN A 49 -9.88 3.10 19.47
CA ASN A 49 -10.16 1.78 20.05
C ASN A 49 -10.62 0.74 19.02
N ILE A 50 -10.11 0.80 17.80
CA ILE A 50 -10.40 -0.19 16.78
C ILE A 50 -9.63 -1.48 17.10
N SER A 51 -10.23 -2.64 16.76
CA SER A 51 -9.68 -3.95 17.07
C SER A 51 -8.22 -4.13 16.58
N PRO A 52 -7.34 -4.76 17.40
CA PRO A 52 -6.00 -5.13 16.95
C PRO A 52 -5.98 -6.01 15.71
N ASN A 53 -7.04 -6.79 15.45
CA ASN A 53 -7.16 -7.60 14.23
C ASN A 53 -7.14 -6.75 12.96
N ILE A 54 -7.50 -5.48 13.06
CA ILE A 54 -7.47 -4.52 11.96
C ILE A 54 -6.18 -3.70 12.01
N ILE A 55 -5.80 -3.23 13.19
CA ILE A 55 -4.66 -2.33 13.39
C ILE A 55 -3.33 -3.01 13.05
N ILE A 56 -3.11 -4.21 13.55
CA ILE A 56 -1.81 -4.89 13.43
C ILE A 56 -1.47 -5.19 11.95
N PRO A 57 -2.37 -5.77 11.15
CA PRO A 57 -2.06 -5.97 9.73
C PRO A 57 -1.72 -4.68 9.00
N ILE A 58 -2.44 -3.58 9.29
CA ILE A 58 -2.18 -2.28 8.67
C ILE A 58 -0.80 -1.76 9.06
N ALA A 59 -0.46 -1.83 10.35
CA ALA A 59 0.82 -1.32 10.86
C ALA A 59 2.04 -2.00 10.24
N PHE A 60 1.90 -3.26 9.87
CA PHE A 60 3.02 -4.06 9.34
C PHE A 60 3.02 -4.25 7.83
N THR A 61 2.19 -3.52 7.07
CA THR A 61 2.17 -3.65 5.61
C THR A 61 3.50 -3.31 4.94
N GLU A 62 4.30 -2.44 5.51
CA GLU A 62 5.63 -2.10 5.00
C GLU A 62 6.76 -2.88 5.69
N ASN A 63 6.44 -3.73 6.66
CA ASN A 63 7.44 -4.52 7.40
C ASN A 63 6.87 -5.89 7.73
N ILE A 64 6.57 -6.65 6.69
CA ILE A 64 5.90 -7.95 6.79
C ILE A 64 6.69 -8.94 7.64
N GLU A 65 8.01 -8.93 7.54
CA GLU A 65 8.88 -9.88 8.25
C GLU A 65 8.76 -9.76 9.77
N SER A 66 8.50 -8.56 10.27
CA SER A 66 8.34 -8.30 11.70
C SER A 66 6.92 -8.53 12.20
N CYS A 67 5.96 -8.80 11.30
CA CYS A 67 4.58 -9.01 11.67
C CYS A 67 4.40 -10.32 12.45
N PRO A 68 3.63 -10.33 13.55
CA PRO A 68 3.28 -11.57 14.22
C PRO A 68 2.62 -12.56 13.26
N ASN A 69 2.98 -13.85 13.38
CA ASN A 69 2.50 -14.89 12.46
C ASN A 69 0.98 -14.95 12.35
N GLU A 70 0.28 -14.68 13.44
CA GLU A 70 -1.17 -14.66 13.51
C GLU A 70 -1.81 -13.67 12.54
N PHE A 71 -1.11 -12.55 12.25
CA PHE A 71 -1.61 -11.48 11.38
C PHE A 71 -0.86 -11.39 10.05
N LYS A 72 0.14 -12.24 9.85
CA LYS A 72 1.06 -12.14 8.72
C LYS A 72 0.36 -12.26 7.35
N THR A 73 -0.55 -13.21 7.20
CA THR A 73 -1.28 -13.41 5.94
C THR A 73 -2.12 -12.18 5.59
N LYS A 74 -2.80 -11.60 6.59
CA LYS A 74 -3.60 -10.39 6.37
C LYS A 74 -2.72 -9.20 5.97
N ALA A 75 -1.57 -9.04 6.61
CA ALA A 75 -0.63 -7.97 6.29
C ALA A 75 -0.05 -8.14 4.88
N GLN A 76 0.25 -9.37 4.47
CA GLN A 76 0.72 -9.70 3.12
C GLN A 76 -0.33 -9.35 2.06
N ILE A 77 -1.59 -9.69 2.31
CA ILE A 77 -2.69 -9.37 1.40
C ILE A 77 -2.85 -7.85 1.28
N LEU A 78 -2.81 -7.14 2.40
CA LEU A 78 -2.92 -5.68 2.41
C LEU A 78 -1.76 -5.01 1.66
N GLU A 79 -0.55 -5.54 1.78
CA GLU A 79 0.60 -5.04 1.04
C GLU A 79 0.37 -5.16 -0.47
N ILE A 80 -0.11 -6.33 -0.91
CA ILE A 80 -0.40 -6.58 -2.32
C ILE A 80 -1.49 -5.62 -2.83
N ILE A 81 -2.57 -5.46 -2.07
CA ILE A 81 -3.66 -4.55 -2.42
C ILE A 81 -3.14 -3.10 -2.49
N LYS A 82 -2.30 -2.69 -1.56
CA LYS A 82 -1.72 -1.35 -1.55
C LYS A 82 -0.89 -1.08 -2.81
N ILE A 83 -0.13 -2.07 -3.26
CA ILE A 83 0.64 -1.96 -4.50
C ILE A 83 -0.29 -1.78 -5.70
N LEU A 84 -1.36 -2.59 -5.78
CA LEU A 84 -2.31 -2.57 -6.90
C LEU A 84 -3.13 -1.28 -6.95
N CYS A 85 -3.53 -0.78 -5.79
CA CYS A 85 -4.48 0.32 -5.66
C CYS A 85 -3.81 1.64 -5.35
N ASP A 86 -2.59 1.84 -5.82
CA ASP A 86 -1.89 3.12 -5.71
C ASP A 86 -2.75 4.22 -6.34
N ILE A 87 -2.99 5.28 -5.59
CA ILE A 87 -3.89 6.38 -6.03
C ILE A 87 -3.43 7.01 -7.34
N ARG A 88 -2.12 7.14 -7.54
CA ARG A 88 -1.55 7.78 -8.72
C ARG A 88 -1.57 6.87 -9.95
N TYR A 89 -1.39 5.56 -9.74
CA TYR A 89 -1.18 4.60 -10.82
C TYR A 89 -1.96 3.31 -10.55
N PRO A 90 -3.30 3.39 -10.35
CA PRO A 90 -4.09 2.20 -9.98
C PRO A 90 -4.06 1.16 -11.10
N LEU A 91 -3.78 -0.07 -10.74
CA LEU A 91 -3.75 -1.22 -11.65
C LEU A 91 -2.86 -1.01 -12.88
N SER A 92 -1.80 -0.20 -12.76
CA SER A 92 -0.81 -0.07 -13.83
C SER A 92 -0.09 -1.40 -14.05
N ASP A 93 0.41 -1.62 -15.27
CA ASP A 93 1.15 -2.84 -15.59
C ASP A 93 2.35 -3.03 -14.67
N ASN A 94 3.06 -1.95 -14.34
CA ASN A 94 4.18 -1.98 -13.41
C ASN A 94 3.75 -2.43 -12.01
N ASN A 95 2.63 -1.90 -11.51
CA ASN A 95 2.12 -2.27 -10.19
C ASN A 95 1.58 -3.70 -10.16
N ILE A 96 0.94 -4.13 -11.24
CA ILE A 96 0.48 -5.53 -11.37
C ILE A 96 1.69 -6.47 -11.34
N HIS A 97 2.76 -6.12 -12.03
CA HIS A 97 3.99 -6.92 -12.04
C HIS A 97 4.63 -7.01 -10.65
N LYS A 98 4.72 -5.89 -9.94
CA LYS A 98 5.23 -5.85 -8.55
C LYS A 98 4.37 -6.68 -7.62
N ALA A 99 3.05 -6.58 -7.75
CA ALA A 99 2.12 -7.36 -6.94
C ALA A 99 2.25 -8.86 -7.23
N LEU A 100 2.43 -9.22 -8.50
CA LEU A 100 2.63 -10.61 -8.90
C LEU A 100 3.91 -11.21 -8.29
N GLU A 101 4.98 -10.44 -8.22
CA GLU A 101 6.20 -10.86 -7.55
C GLU A 101 5.95 -11.17 -6.07
N LYS A 102 5.16 -10.33 -5.38
CA LYS A 102 4.80 -10.56 -3.99
C LYS A 102 3.90 -11.78 -3.82
N VAL A 103 2.92 -11.96 -4.71
CA VAL A 103 2.04 -13.13 -4.71
C VAL A 103 2.87 -14.42 -4.80
N SER A 104 3.84 -14.44 -5.70
CA SER A 104 4.75 -15.57 -5.87
C SER A 104 5.63 -15.77 -4.64
N LEU A 105 6.21 -14.71 -4.11
CA LEU A 105 7.08 -14.74 -2.94
C LEU A 105 6.37 -15.30 -1.70
N TYR A 106 5.11 -14.92 -1.50
CA TYR A 106 4.33 -15.35 -0.34
C TYR A 106 3.63 -16.69 -0.53
N GLY A 107 3.75 -17.30 -1.71
CA GLY A 107 3.15 -18.61 -1.99
C GLY A 107 1.66 -18.61 -2.23
N PHE A 108 1.07 -17.47 -2.57
CA PHE A 108 -0.35 -17.39 -2.95
C PHE A 108 -0.56 -17.91 -4.37
N ASP A 109 -1.81 -18.26 -4.69
CA ASP A 109 -2.19 -18.79 -5.99
C ASP A 109 -2.13 -17.73 -7.08
N ILE A 110 -1.16 -17.86 -7.99
CA ILE A 110 -0.92 -16.91 -9.08
C ILE A 110 -2.10 -16.87 -10.06
N GLU A 111 -2.68 -18.02 -10.37
CA GLU A 111 -3.80 -18.11 -11.31
C GLU A 111 -5.01 -17.37 -10.78
N HIS A 112 -5.38 -17.56 -9.50
CA HIS A 112 -6.46 -16.82 -8.87
C HIS A 112 -6.19 -15.33 -8.86
N PHE A 113 -4.95 -14.92 -8.61
CA PHE A 113 -4.56 -13.51 -8.62
C PHE A 113 -4.78 -12.89 -10.00
N VAL A 114 -4.25 -13.52 -11.06
CA VAL A 114 -4.38 -13.04 -12.44
C VAL A 114 -5.85 -12.95 -12.85
N ASN A 115 -6.64 -13.98 -12.55
CA ASN A 115 -8.06 -14.00 -12.86
C ASN A 115 -8.80 -12.87 -12.13
N SER A 116 -8.47 -12.59 -10.88
CA SER A 116 -9.05 -11.51 -10.10
C SER A 116 -8.74 -10.14 -10.71
N ILE A 117 -7.52 -9.93 -11.19
CA ILE A 117 -7.12 -8.70 -11.86
C ILE A 117 -7.94 -8.49 -13.15
N ASP A 118 -8.10 -9.55 -13.94
CA ASP A 118 -8.88 -9.47 -15.18
C ASP A 118 -10.35 -9.12 -14.91
N VAL A 119 -10.95 -9.73 -13.89
CA VAL A 119 -12.33 -9.42 -13.48
C VAL A 119 -12.46 -7.97 -13.03
N ILE A 120 -11.52 -7.46 -12.23
CA ILE A 120 -11.55 -6.07 -11.75
C ILE A 120 -11.43 -5.10 -12.92
N LYS A 121 -10.52 -5.34 -13.85
CA LYS A 121 -10.36 -4.50 -15.05
C LYS A 121 -11.62 -4.47 -15.88
N GLU A 122 -12.29 -5.60 -16.05
CA GLU A 122 -13.54 -5.69 -16.78
C GLU A 122 -14.64 -4.87 -16.11
N VAL A 123 -14.79 -4.98 -14.79
CA VAL A 123 -15.77 -4.20 -14.03
C VAL A 123 -15.51 -2.70 -14.15
N ILE A 124 -14.26 -2.27 -14.06
CA ILE A 124 -13.88 -0.86 -14.22
C ILE A 124 -14.24 -0.36 -15.61
N ASN A 125 -13.94 -1.13 -16.66
CA ASN A 125 -14.23 -0.76 -18.03
C ASN A 125 -15.74 -0.64 -18.31
N GLN A 126 -16.56 -1.49 -17.67
CA GLN A 126 -18.02 -1.41 -17.80
C GLN A 126 -18.62 -0.17 -17.15
N ASN A 127 -17.97 0.36 -16.13
CA ASN A 127 -18.45 1.51 -15.36
C ASN A 127 -17.85 2.85 -15.80
N SER A 128 -16.98 2.84 -16.81
CA SER A 128 -16.32 4.06 -17.30
C SER A 128 -17.04 4.73 -18.48
#